data_cf85832092fce436db8f72415caf0b18
#
_entry.id   cf85832092fce436db8f72415caf0b18
#
_cell.length_a   1.000
_cell.length_b   1.000
_cell.length_c   1.000
_cell.angle_alpha   90.00
_cell.angle_beta   90.00
_cell.angle_gamma   90.00
#
_symmetry.space_group_name_H-M   'P 1'
#
loop_
_entity.id
_entity.type
_entity.pdbx_description
1 polymer ?
#
loop_
_entity_poly.entity_id
_entity_poly.type
_entity_poly.pdbx_seq_one_letter_code
_entity_poly.pdbx_strand_id
1 'polypeptide(L)'
;MKITILEKQPHEEDEIIIKCNNIDPNLINYLNNLKSSNTKMTFFRENKINLIEQKDIFYFESVDDIVFAYTKNEVFETKSKLYLLEEQLPQNIFFRANKAVILNIDKIKSLSPAFSGRFEATLENDFRIIISRNYVPKLKELLGIN
;
A
#
# COMPACT_ATOMS: atom_id res chain seq x y z
N MET A 1 -26.43 0.75 6.60
CA MET A 1 -25.44 1.68 7.20
C MET A 1 -25.68 3.07 6.63
N LYS A 2 -25.60 4.08 7.48
CA LYS A 2 -25.75 5.48 7.07
C LYS A 2 -24.45 6.23 7.31
N ILE A 3 -23.98 6.99 6.32
CA ILE A 3 -22.78 7.82 6.45
C ILE A 3 -23.23 9.27 6.45
N THR A 4 -22.84 10.01 7.48
CA THR A 4 -23.13 11.44 7.59
C THR A 4 -21.80 12.18 7.74
N ILE A 5 -21.58 13.19 6.89
CA ILE A 5 -20.38 14.03 6.93
C ILE A 5 -20.80 15.40 7.43
N LEU A 6 -20.15 15.86 8.50
CA LEU A 6 -20.40 17.17 9.10
C LEU A 6 -19.14 18.03 8.97
N GLU A 7 -19.32 19.28 8.63
CA GLU A 7 -18.21 20.23 8.63
C GLU A 7 -17.93 20.68 10.05
N LYS A 8 -16.66 20.76 10.42
CA LYS A 8 -16.22 21.24 11.73
C LYS A 8 -15.87 22.73 11.69
N GLN A 9 -15.81 23.33 12.86
CA GLN A 9 -15.25 24.67 13.01
C GLN A 9 -13.71 24.62 12.92
N PRO A 10 -13.04 25.73 12.52
CA PRO A 10 -11.59 25.70 12.32
C PRO A 10 -10.76 25.33 13.55
N HIS A 11 -11.29 25.52 14.76
CA HIS A 11 -10.61 25.22 16.02
C HIS A 11 -10.87 23.80 16.55
N GLU A 12 -11.76 23.06 15.91
CA GLU A 12 -12.06 21.69 16.29
C GLU A 12 -11.09 20.72 15.60
N GLU A 13 -10.83 19.60 16.26
CA GLU A 13 -10.02 18.53 15.67
C GLU A 13 -10.87 17.68 14.71
N ASP A 14 -10.22 17.07 13.73
CA ASP A 14 -10.87 16.09 12.89
C ASP A 14 -11.24 14.86 13.71
N GLU A 15 -12.49 14.41 13.61
CA GLU A 15 -12.93 13.23 14.35
C GLU A 15 -13.80 12.31 13.50
N ILE A 16 -13.77 11.03 13.82
CA ILE A 16 -14.68 10.03 13.28
C ILE A 16 -15.43 9.40 14.45
N ILE A 17 -16.76 9.49 14.42
CA ILE A 17 -17.63 8.89 15.43
C ILE A 17 -18.35 7.70 14.79
N ILE A 18 -18.20 6.52 15.41
CA ILE A 18 -18.89 5.31 14.97
C ILE A 18 -19.87 4.90 16.05
N LYS A 19 -21.16 4.86 15.69
CA LYS A 19 -22.23 4.37 16.55
C LYS A 19 -22.63 2.98 16.08
N CYS A 20 -22.47 1.99 16.94
CA CYS A 20 -22.79 0.59 16.61
C CYS A 20 -23.31 -0.12 17.88
N ASN A 21 -24.03 -1.21 17.68
CA ASN A 21 -24.52 -2.01 18.79
C ASN A 21 -23.44 -2.91 19.38
N ASN A 22 -22.57 -3.44 18.53
CA ASN A 22 -21.50 -4.33 18.93
C ASN A 22 -20.19 -3.91 18.32
N ILE A 23 -19.12 -3.93 19.12
CA ILE A 23 -17.75 -3.71 18.66
C ILE A 23 -17.16 -5.09 18.40
N ASP A 24 -16.88 -5.39 17.14
CA ASP A 24 -16.26 -6.65 16.75
C ASP A 24 -14.77 -6.47 16.38
N PRO A 25 -14.01 -7.57 16.27
CA PRO A 25 -12.58 -7.48 15.91
C PRO A 25 -12.32 -6.80 14.56
N ASN A 26 -13.21 -6.95 13.58
CA ASN A 26 -13.06 -6.33 12.28
C ASN A 26 -13.16 -4.80 12.38
N LEU A 27 -14.10 -4.31 13.18
CA LEU A 27 -14.25 -2.88 13.43
C LEU A 27 -13.01 -2.32 14.15
N ILE A 28 -12.49 -3.04 15.16
CA ILE A 28 -11.29 -2.63 15.88
C ILE A 28 -10.09 -2.56 14.92
N ASN A 29 -9.91 -3.54 14.04
CA ASN A 29 -8.84 -3.54 13.04
C ASN A 29 -8.98 -2.37 12.08
N TYR A 30 -10.19 -2.08 11.62
CA TYR A 30 -10.46 -0.93 10.76
C TYR A 30 -10.08 0.39 11.43
N LEU A 31 -10.46 0.56 12.70
CA LEU A 31 -10.12 1.76 13.47
C LEU A 31 -8.62 1.90 13.70
N ASN A 32 -7.94 0.79 13.97
CA ASN A 32 -6.48 0.80 14.13
C ASN A 32 -5.79 1.20 12.83
N ASN A 33 -6.28 0.75 11.68
CA ASN A 33 -5.76 1.15 10.38
C ASN A 33 -5.95 2.65 10.12
N LEU A 34 -7.08 3.22 10.53
CA LEU A 34 -7.29 4.66 10.43
C LEU A 34 -6.33 5.45 11.31
N LYS A 35 -6.03 4.96 12.51
CA LYS A 35 -5.07 5.61 13.42
C LYS A 35 -3.63 5.46 12.95
N SER A 36 -3.30 4.38 12.26
CA SER A 36 -1.95 4.04 11.84
C SER A 36 -1.59 4.55 10.45
N SER A 37 -2.29 5.55 9.94
CA SER A 37 -2.03 6.14 8.61
C SER A 37 -0.60 6.68 8.43
N ASN A 38 0.16 6.81 9.51
CA ASN A 38 1.56 7.23 9.51
C ASN A 38 2.47 6.14 10.12
N THR A 39 2.23 4.88 9.83
CA THR A 39 3.06 3.79 10.34
C THR A 39 4.43 3.81 9.70
N LYS A 40 5.46 3.94 10.53
CA LYS A 40 6.85 3.82 10.07
C LYS A 40 7.25 2.36 10.04
N MET A 41 8.01 1.99 9.02
CA MET A 41 8.61 0.68 8.88
C MET A 41 10.12 0.77 9.06
N THR A 42 10.71 -0.31 9.50
CA THR A 42 12.15 -0.41 9.77
C THR A 42 12.86 -1.06 8.60
N PHE A 43 13.86 -0.39 8.07
CA PHE A 43 14.67 -0.88 6.95
C PHE A 43 16.17 -0.73 7.25
N PHE A 44 16.97 -1.47 6.51
CA PHE A 44 18.41 -1.50 6.68
C PHE A 44 19.11 -0.90 5.45
N ARG A 45 20.09 -0.07 5.71
CA ARG A 45 21.00 0.46 4.70
C ARG A 45 22.29 0.91 5.36
N GLU A 46 23.43 0.49 4.83
CA GLU A 46 24.76 0.89 5.31
C GLU A 46 24.95 0.70 6.82
N ASN A 47 24.51 -0.45 7.35
CA ASN A 47 24.56 -0.78 8.78
C ASN A 47 23.75 0.16 9.69
N LYS A 48 22.82 0.90 9.09
CA LYS A 48 21.88 1.74 9.84
C LYS A 48 20.47 1.21 9.76
N ILE A 49 19.72 1.48 10.82
CA ILE A 49 18.29 1.24 10.85
C ILE A 49 17.61 2.54 10.42
N ASN A 50 16.84 2.47 9.36
CA ASN A 50 16.10 3.61 8.82
C ASN A 50 14.61 3.42 9.06
N LEU A 51 13.94 4.46 9.53
CA LEU A 51 12.50 4.49 9.73
C LEU A 51 11.86 5.23 8.58
N ILE A 52 11.08 4.51 7.78
CA ILE A 52 10.44 5.05 6.57
C ILE A 52 8.93 4.91 6.70
N GLU A 53 8.21 5.97 6.41
CA GLU A 53 6.75 5.92 6.41
C GLU A 53 6.24 5.06 5.26
N GLN A 54 5.22 4.24 5.53
CA GLN A 54 4.62 3.37 4.50
C GLN A 54 4.18 4.15 3.27
N LYS A 55 3.62 5.33 3.46
CA LYS A 55 3.15 6.17 2.36
C LYS A 55 4.24 6.59 1.38
N ASP A 56 5.51 6.58 1.81
CA ASP A 56 6.65 6.97 0.98
C ASP A 56 7.23 5.81 0.18
N ILE A 57 6.77 4.59 0.43
CA ILE A 57 7.24 3.40 -0.27
C ILE A 57 6.45 3.24 -1.57
N PHE A 58 7.17 3.15 -2.68
CA PHE A 58 6.60 2.95 -4.01
C PHE A 58 6.31 1.47 -4.26
N TYR A 59 7.27 0.62 -3.98
CA TYR A 59 7.10 -0.83 -4.13
C TYR A 59 8.17 -1.59 -3.36
N PHE A 60 7.88 -2.86 -3.13
CA PHE A 60 8.83 -3.85 -2.61
C PHE A 60 9.14 -4.83 -3.73
N GLU A 61 10.40 -5.24 -3.81
CA GLU A 61 10.81 -6.23 -4.81
C GLU A 61 11.73 -7.27 -4.17
N SER A 62 11.46 -8.54 -4.46
CA SER A 62 12.34 -9.64 -4.06
C SER A 62 13.31 -9.95 -5.19
N VAL A 63 14.61 -9.87 -4.89
CA VAL A 63 15.69 -10.20 -5.81
C VAL A 63 16.66 -11.11 -5.06
N ASP A 64 16.90 -12.31 -5.56
CA ASP A 64 17.79 -13.31 -4.94
C ASP A 64 17.49 -13.55 -3.45
N ASP A 65 16.21 -13.74 -3.14
CA ASP A 65 15.69 -13.98 -1.78
C ASP A 65 15.86 -12.81 -0.79
N ILE A 66 16.28 -11.66 -1.27
CA ILE A 66 16.36 -10.42 -0.50
C ILE A 66 15.24 -9.48 -0.95
N VAL A 67 14.51 -8.90 -0.01
CA VAL A 67 13.45 -7.96 -0.30
C VAL A 67 13.93 -6.53 -0.10
N PHE A 68 13.77 -5.73 -1.14
CA PHE A 68 14.10 -4.32 -1.14
C PHE A 68 12.84 -3.47 -1.14
N ALA A 69 12.90 -2.34 -0.44
CA ALA A 69 11.85 -1.31 -0.47
C ALA A 69 12.38 -0.10 -1.23
N TYR A 70 11.59 0.36 -2.18
CA TYR A 70 11.93 1.49 -3.04
C TYR A 70 11.08 2.69 -2.68
N THR A 71 11.73 3.80 -2.36
CA THR A 71 11.08 5.10 -2.24
C THR A 71 11.29 5.88 -3.53
N LYS A 72 10.96 7.16 -3.55
CA LYS A 72 11.11 7.98 -4.75
C LYS A 72 12.53 7.95 -5.32
N ASN A 73 13.55 8.03 -4.46
CA ASN A 73 14.95 8.16 -4.86
C ASN A 73 15.89 7.18 -4.16
N GLU A 74 15.40 6.37 -3.23
CA GLU A 74 16.25 5.54 -2.39
C GLU A 74 15.79 4.09 -2.37
N VAL A 75 16.71 3.21 -2.02
CA VAL A 75 16.46 1.77 -1.91
C VAL A 75 16.95 1.31 -0.54
N PHE A 76 16.11 0.54 0.14
CA PHE A 76 16.41 -0.02 1.45
C PHE A 76 16.21 -1.53 1.42
N GLU A 77 16.89 -2.22 2.30
CA GLU A 77 16.73 -3.66 2.46
C GLU A 77 15.84 -3.95 3.67
N THR A 78 14.97 -4.93 3.55
CA THR A 78 14.17 -5.45 4.67
C THR A 78 14.49 -6.92 4.91
N LYS A 79 14.44 -7.35 6.15
CA LYS A 79 14.60 -8.76 6.52
C LYS A 79 13.32 -9.58 6.35
N SER A 80 12.19 -8.91 6.12
CA SER A 80 10.91 -9.58 5.91
C SER A 80 10.86 -10.24 4.54
N LYS A 81 10.15 -11.38 4.46
CA LYS A 81 9.85 -12.02 3.18
C LYS A 81 8.66 -11.36 2.53
N LEU A 82 8.60 -11.44 1.20
CA LEU A 82 7.56 -10.76 0.44
C LEU A 82 6.15 -11.23 0.82
N TYR A 83 5.95 -12.53 1.04
CA TYR A 83 4.64 -13.05 1.43
C TYR A 83 4.18 -12.56 2.81
N LEU A 84 5.12 -12.31 3.74
CA LEU A 84 4.80 -11.75 5.06
C LEU A 84 4.41 -10.27 4.93
N LEU A 85 5.10 -9.51 4.10
CA LEU A 85 4.74 -8.12 3.81
C LEU A 85 3.37 -8.04 3.18
N GLU A 86 3.04 -8.93 2.26
CA GLU A 86 1.73 -9.00 1.62
C GLU A 86 0.60 -9.16 2.64
N GLU A 87 0.82 -9.98 3.68
CA GLU A 87 -0.16 -10.17 4.76
C GLU A 87 -0.26 -8.97 5.70
N GLN A 88 0.86 -8.32 6.00
CA GLN A 88 0.95 -7.27 7.02
C GLN A 88 0.60 -5.88 6.51
N LEU A 89 0.85 -5.61 5.23
CA LEU A 89 0.59 -4.29 4.64
C LEU A 89 -0.91 -4.05 4.43
N PRO A 90 -1.35 -2.79 4.48
CA PRO A 90 -2.73 -2.45 4.18
C PRO A 90 -3.15 -2.94 2.79
N GLN A 91 -4.21 -3.76 2.74
CA GLN A 91 -4.65 -4.44 1.52
C GLN A 91 -5.31 -3.49 0.50
N ASN A 92 -5.73 -2.32 0.94
CA ASN A 92 -6.33 -1.29 0.10
C ASN A 92 -5.30 -0.34 -0.53
N ILE A 93 -4.04 -0.43 -0.11
CA ILE A 93 -2.96 0.45 -0.58
C ILE A 93 -1.90 -0.35 -1.32
N PHE A 94 -1.49 -1.48 -0.76
CA PHE A 94 -0.45 -2.34 -1.33
C PHE A 94 -1.09 -3.61 -1.89
N PHE A 95 -0.67 -4.00 -3.09
CA PHE A 95 -1.13 -5.23 -3.68
C PHE A 95 0.00 -5.96 -4.41
N ARG A 96 -0.15 -7.27 -4.53
CA ARG A 96 0.80 -8.08 -5.27
C ARG A 96 0.65 -7.76 -6.76
N ALA A 97 1.69 -7.20 -7.36
CA ALA A 97 1.69 -6.86 -8.78
C ALA A 97 2.16 -8.03 -9.66
N ASN A 98 3.13 -8.78 -9.16
CA ASN A 98 3.65 -9.98 -9.80
C ASN A 98 4.36 -10.84 -8.74
N LYS A 99 5.00 -11.93 -9.15
CA LYS A 99 5.65 -12.86 -8.22
C LYS A 99 6.70 -12.20 -7.33
N ALA A 100 7.33 -11.14 -7.81
CA ALA A 100 8.47 -10.51 -7.15
C ALA A 100 8.15 -9.14 -6.56
N VAL A 101 6.98 -8.56 -6.80
CA VAL A 101 6.69 -7.16 -6.49
C VAL A 101 5.38 -6.98 -5.76
N ILE A 102 5.43 -6.20 -4.68
CA ILE A 102 4.25 -5.60 -4.03
C ILE A 102 4.28 -4.10 -4.34
N LEU A 103 3.20 -3.58 -4.89
CA LEU A 103 3.12 -2.21 -5.42
C LEU A 103 2.18 -1.36 -4.58
N ASN A 104 2.59 -0.12 -4.30
CA ASN A 104 1.73 0.88 -3.69
C ASN A 104 0.85 1.51 -4.77
N ILE A 105 -0.46 1.29 -4.67
CA ILE A 105 -1.42 1.77 -5.67
C ILE A 105 -1.47 3.29 -5.75
N ASP A 106 -1.22 3.98 -4.64
CA ASP A 106 -1.23 5.45 -4.59
C ASP A 106 -0.06 6.10 -5.33
N LYS A 107 0.96 5.30 -5.67
CA LYS A 107 2.13 5.76 -6.42
C LYS A 107 2.02 5.52 -7.93
N ILE A 108 0.93 4.95 -8.38
CA ILE A 108 0.68 4.74 -9.80
C ILE A 108 0.22 6.04 -10.45
N LYS A 109 0.97 6.49 -11.43
CA LYS A 109 0.67 7.68 -12.23
C LYS A 109 -0.26 7.34 -13.39
N SER A 110 -0.01 6.23 -14.06
CA SER A 110 -0.80 5.78 -15.20
C SER A 110 -0.70 4.28 -15.39
N LEU A 111 -1.70 3.72 -16.06
CA LEU A 111 -1.78 2.31 -16.39
C LEU A 111 -2.05 2.16 -17.88
N SER A 112 -1.39 1.19 -18.50
CA SER A 112 -1.69 0.83 -19.88
C SER A 112 -1.78 -0.69 -20.03
N PRO A 113 -2.70 -1.20 -20.86
CA PRO A 113 -2.73 -2.61 -21.20
C PRO A 113 -1.41 -3.03 -21.84
N ALA A 114 -0.92 -4.19 -21.43
CA ALA A 114 0.29 -4.78 -21.97
C ALA A 114 -0.04 -6.14 -22.62
N PHE A 115 0.97 -6.75 -23.19
CA PHE A 115 0.80 -8.01 -23.92
C PHE A 115 0.28 -9.13 -23.01
N SER A 116 -0.55 -9.99 -23.55
CA SER A 116 -1.06 -11.22 -22.87
C SER A 116 -1.86 -10.96 -21.60
N GLY A 117 -2.69 -9.93 -21.57
CA GLY A 117 -3.58 -9.64 -20.44
C GLY A 117 -2.89 -9.00 -19.25
N ARG A 118 -1.63 -8.60 -19.40
CA ARG A 118 -0.88 -7.84 -18.38
C ARG A 118 -1.25 -6.37 -18.44
N PHE A 119 -0.84 -5.64 -17.40
CA PHE A 119 -0.83 -4.18 -17.40
C PHE A 119 0.56 -3.68 -17.07
N GLU A 120 0.89 -2.51 -17.57
CA GLU A 120 2.10 -1.78 -17.20
C GLU A 120 1.70 -0.56 -16.39
N ALA A 121 2.22 -0.46 -15.17
CA ALA A 121 2.04 0.70 -14.32
C ALA A 121 3.25 1.60 -14.46
N THR A 122 3.01 2.89 -14.73
CA THR A 122 4.03 3.92 -14.64
C THR A 122 3.85 4.62 -13.31
N LEU A 123 4.90 4.68 -12.50
CA LEU A 123 4.87 5.28 -11.18
C LEU A 123 5.18 6.77 -11.24
N GLU A 124 4.96 7.47 -10.14
CA GLU A 124 5.21 8.92 -10.04
C GLU A 124 6.68 9.30 -10.25
N ASN A 125 7.61 8.36 -10.04
CA ASN A 125 9.04 8.54 -10.31
C ASN A 125 9.45 8.05 -11.71
N ASP A 126 8.47 7.78 -12.59
CA ASP A 126 8.61 7.29 -13.95
C ASP A 126 9.14 5.85 -14.10
N PHE A 127 9.31 5.12 -13.01
CA PHE A 127 9.56 3.68 -13.08
C PHE A 127 8.33 2.93 -13.57
N ARG A 128 8.57 1.82 -14.25
CA ARG A 128 7.52 0.97 -14.82
C ARG A 128 7.54 -0.40 -14.17
N ILE A 129 6.36 -0.86 -13.77
CA ILE A 129 6.15 -2.16 -13.15
C ILE A 129 5.11 -2.93 -13.97
N ILE A 130 5.44 -4.16 -14.31
CA ILE A 130 4.49 -5.06 -15.00
C ILE A 130 3.60 -5.73 -13.96
N ILE A 131 2.30 -5.63 -14.18
CA ILE A 131 1.31 -6.31 -13.36
C ILE A 131 0.90 -7.57 -14.10
N SER A 132 1.15 -8.71 -13.50
CA SER A 132 0.85 -10.00 -14.09
C SER A 132 -0.65 -10.20 -14.25
N ARG A 133 -1.04 -10.92 -15.29
CA ARG A 133 -2.44 -11.19 -15.60
C ARG A 133 -3.25 -11.66 -14.39
N ASN A 134 -2.66 -12.52 -13.55
CA ASN A 134 -3.33 -13.08 -12.38
C ASN A 134 -3.68 -12.04 -11.32
N TYR A 135 -2.97 -10.92 -11.29
CA TYR A 135 -3.17 -9.86 -10.30
C TYR A 135 -3.93 -8.64 -10.84
N VAL A 136 -4.24 -8.64 -12.13
CA VAL A 136 -5.03 -7.56 -12.75
C VAL A 136 -6.44 -7.44 -12.16
N PRO A 137 -7.17 -8.54 -11.86
CA PRO A 137 -8.47 -8.41 -11.20
C PRO A 137 -8.44 -7.66 -9.88
N LYS A 138 -7.42 -7.90 -9.06
CA LYS A 138 -7.25 -7.18 -7.79
C LYS A 138 -6.98 -5.70 -8.00
N LEU A 139 -6.15 -5.36 -8.97
CA LEU A 139 -5.89 -3.98 -9.37
C LEU A 139 -7.19 -3.25 -9.75
N LYS A 140 -7.99 -3.86 -10.60
CA LYS A 140 -9.26 -3.31 -11.05
C LYS A 140 -10.25 -3.12 -9.89
N GLU A 141 -10.30 -4.08 -8.98
CA GLU A 141 -11.12 -3.98 -7.77
C GLU A 141 -10.71 -2.78 -6.92
N LEU A 142 -9.39 -2.62 -6.65
CA LEU A 142 -8.87 -1.51 -5.85
C LEU A 142 -9.11 -0.16 -6.49
N LEU A 143 -9.08 -0.08 -7.81
CA LEU A 143 -9.33 1.15 -8.56
C LEU A 143 -10.81 1.42 -8.82
N GLY A 144 -11.69 0.46 -8.52
CA GLY A 144 -13.11 0.58 -8.79
C GLY A 144 -13.46 0.57 -10.28
N ILE A 145 -12.68 -0.11 -11.11
CA ILE A 145 -12.89 -0.24 -12.56
C ILE A 145 -13.17 -1.68 -12.96
N ASN A 146 -13.77 -1.84 -14.10
CA ASN A 146 -14.12 -3.17 -14.67
C ASN A 146 -13.09 -3.65 -15.68
#